data_d14a496d66d06bb7b39d151cc28d658b
#
_entry.id   d14a496d66d06bb7b39d151cc28d658b
#
_cell.length_a   1.000
_cell.length_b   1.000
_cell.length_c   1.000
_cell.angle_alpha   90.00
_cell.angle_beta   90.00
_cell.angle_gamma   90.00
#
_symmetry.space_group_name_H-M   'P 1'
#
loop_
_entity.id
_entity.type
_entity.pdbx_description
1 polymer ?
#
loop_
_entity_poly.entity_id
_entity_poly.type
_entity_poly.pdbx_seq_one_letter_code
_entity_poly.pdbx_strand_id
1 'polypeptide(L)'
;MIALLVLLLAASLALPAGAQGATAPEEPDIVLPEVILRIEDFSVETLTGAAPGEEEALPPARELPRPAGEEPLLAEPPAPPAAEVPAGLPSGLPAEARERPLSALAELGAGSMNHLFSQVALYGLGEEPRFRLRFLHETLDGMAGEEPGSGFSLRQDELEGALKFHLGRVAVDLDAGLREEERGLQGQGPFISRLIRTFSPGAELAWPFAEHWTLSGSLDGSFTAQLFTGTAPEGLLEAQVSPQLALEVRMPRFWLGVEGRYARRLLDGEPTDRATASGRFGVDFSKAVRLEGSGGWHWGTLSGHLFPFALSLMITPNPSFSLLAAGGYRVEELDAGDLLLAYPWAELPDPILEDHGWYTDLTATFSLRRAFSLQAGGHLSWHRAVPEPQTALFPGPRGLYPLEQVEAARAAVEASLRWSPARETYLSAGWRMQLAKHPDFTPGTELRLDGGAGWERWGVHGSLVVNLGYDPAQAYTLTPELSLGGFFQASKAVRLVAEAEDLLVPLAGGPRLDWDPFVEPGIRATLKAQINL
;
A
#
# COMPACT_ATOMS: atom_id res chain seq x y z
N MET A 1 22.73 21.84 -4.47
CA MET A 1 21.82 20.74 -4.12
C MET A 1 20.93 20.33 -5.30
N ILE A 2 20.16 21.24 -5.89
CA ILE A 2 19.33 20.95 -7.10
C ILE A 2 20.18 20.42 -8.26
N ALA A 3 21.38 20.96 -8.49
CA ALA A 3 22.31 20.47 -9.51
C ALA A 3 22.81 19.03 -9.24
N LEU A 4 22.93 18.62 -7.98
CA LEU A 4 23.33 17.27 -7.60
C LEU A 4 22.20 16.27 -7.83
N LEU A 5 20.94 16.68 -7.58
CA LEU A 5 19.76 15.87 -7.84
C LEU A 5 19.53 15.65 -9.34
N VAL A 6 19.71 16.70 -10.14
CA VAL A 6 19.64 16.64 -11.60
C VAL A 6 20.79 15.79 -12.17
N LEU A 7 21.98 15.85 -11.55
CA LEU A 7 23.12 15.02 -11.96
C LEU A 7 22.92 13.53 -11.59
N LEU A 8 22.29 13.23 -10.46
CA LEU A 8 21.91 11.87 -10.08
C LEU A 8 20.80 11.31 -10.97
N LEU A 9 19.82 12.14 -11.36
CA LEU A 9 18.79 11.76 -12.33
C LEU A 9 19.39 11.55 -13.73
N ALA A 10 20.32 12.41 -14.16
CA ALA A 10 21.01 12.27 -15.45
C ALA A 10 21.96 11.06 -15.46
N ALA A 11 22.59 10.72 -14.33
CA ALA A 11 23.45 9.55 -14.21
C ALA A 11 22.67 8.23 -14.24
N SER A 12 21.43 8.21 -13.72
CA SER A 12 20.55 7.03 -13.82
C SER A 12 19.98 6.81 -15.22
N LEU A 13 19.87 7.87 -16.04
CA LEU A 13 19.44 7.79 -17.44
C LEU A 13 20.59 7.38 -18.40
N ALA A 14 21.83 7.36 -17.92
CA ALA A 14 23.02 7.02 -18.70
C ALA A 14 23.50 5.57 -18.51
N LEU A 15 22.64 4.65 -18.09
CA LEU A 15 22.96 3.22 -18.12
C LEU A 15 23.08 2.75 -19.58
N PRO A 16 24.24 2.24 -20.01
CA PRO A 16 24.47 1.91 -21.40
C PRO A 16 23.63 0.69 -21.82
N ALA A 17 22.79 0.88 -22.81
CA ALA A 17 22.31 -0.21 -23.65
C ALA A 17 23.52 -0.76 -24.44
N GLY A 18 24.20 -1.75 -23.86
CA GLY A 18 25.35 -2.35 -24.53
C GLY A 18 26.22 -3.19 -23.62
N ALA A 19 25.81 -4.40 -23.32
CA ALA A 19 26.73 -5.45 -22.90
C ALA A 19 26.31 -6.78 -23.48
N GLN A 20 26.54 -6.95 -24.79
CA GLN A 20 26.73 -8.27 -25.36
C GLN A 20 28.18 -8.70 -25.07
N GLY A 21 28.34 -9.83 -24.38
CA GLY A 21 29.55 -10.60 -24.34
C GLY A 21 30.63 -10.13 -23.36
N ALA A 22 30.52 -10.55 -22.11
CA ALA A 22 31.70 -10.67 -21.23
C ALA A 22 31.58 -11.97 -20.42
N THR A 23 32.61 -12.80 -20.55
CA THR A 23 32.93 -13.96 -19.71
C THR A 23 32.76 -13.62 -18.23
N ALA A 24 32.13 -14.53 -17.48
CA ALA A 24 31.91 -14.42 -16.05
C ALA A 24 33.20 -13.98 -15.31
N PRO A 25 33.18 -12.87 -14.57
CA PRO A 25 34.26 -12.55 -13.66
C PRO A 25 34.11 -13.41 -12.40
N GLU A 26 35.24 -13.91 -11.90
CA GLU A 26 35.37 -14.50 -10.57
C GLU A 26 34.73 -13.57 -9.52
N GLU A 27 33.88 -14.15 -8.67
CA GLU A 27 33.24 -13.46 -7.55
C GLU A 27 34.31 -12.76 -6.69
N PRO A 28 34.23 -11.44 -6.50
CA PRO A 28 35.08 -10.80 -5.52
C PRO A 28 34.59 -11.22 -4.13
N ASP A 29 35.51 -11.75 -3.34
CA ASP A 29 35.34 -12.05 -1.93
C ASP A 29 35.01 -10.74 -1.19
N ILE A 30 33.73 -10.43 -1.01
CA ILE A 30 33.29 -9.24 -0.27
C ILE A 30 33.46 -9.54 1.21
N VAL A 31 34.61 -9.19 1.75
CA VAL A 31 34.84 -9.13 3.19
C VAL A 31 34.04 -7.97 3.75
N LEU A 32 32.88 -8.25 4.32
CA LEU A 32 32.10 -7.26 5.06
C LEU A 32 32.94 -6.77 6.26
N PRO A 33 33.09 -5.45 6.48
CA PRO A 33 33.77 -4.95 7.65
C PRO A 33 32.99 -5.39 8.89
N GLU A 34 33.68 -6.07 9.80
CA GLU A 34 33.16 -6.46 11.10
C GLU A 34 32.90 -5.18 11.92
N VAL A 35 31.64 -4.74 11.96
CA VAL A 35 31.22 -3.61 12.80
C VAL A 35 31.08 -4.13 14.22
N ILE A 36 32.16 -4.06 14.99
CA ILE A 36 32.13 -4.31 16.43
C ILE A 36 31.56 -3.06 17.11
N LEU A 37 30.27 -3.11 17.46
CA LEU A 37 29.65 -2.15 18.38
C LEU A 37 30.18 -2.42 19.80
N ARG A 38 31.23 -1.70 20.22
CA ARG A 38 31.65 -1.66 21.61
C ARG A 38 30.71 -0.75 22.39
N ILE A 39 29.83 -1.33 23.19
CA ILE A 39 29.04 -0.60 24.19
C ILE A 39 29.93 -0.44 25.40
N GLU A 40 30.60 0.68 25.53
CA GLU A 40 31.33 1.06 26.74
C GLU A 40 30.43 1.97 27.58
N ASP A 41 30.20 1.56 28.82
CA ASP A 41 29.60 2.28 29.95
C ASP A 41 28.11 2.67 29.90
N PHE A 42 27.26 1.71 30.28
CA PHE A 42 26.00 2.03 30.94
C PHE A 42 26.20 2.06 32.47
N SER A 43 26.35 3.24 33.05
CA SER A 43 26.19 3.42 34.49
C SER A 43 24.69 3.53 34.80
N VAL A 44 24.17 2.50 35.49
CA VAL A 44 22.80 2.53 36.04
C VAL A 44 22.84 3.36 37.33
N GLU A 45 22.47 4.65 37.27
CA GLU A 45 22.14 5.39 38.49
C GLU A 45 20.74 4.97 38.96
N THR A 46 20.74 4.25 40.10
CA THR A 46 19.53 3.95 40.86
C THR A 46 19.00 5.24 41.49
N LEU A 47 17.97 5.81 40.95
CA LEU A 47 17.19 6.88 41.60
C LEU A 47 16.29 6.27 42.67
N THR A 48 16.77 6.35 43.93
CA THR A 48 16.00 6.11 45.15
C THR A 48 14.95 7.22 45.33
N GLY A 49 13.74 6.81 45.70
CA GLY A 49 12.52 7.54 45.74
C GLY A 49 12.49 8.85 46.50
N ALA A 50 11.61 9.75 46.07
CA ALA A 50 11.05 10.80 46.85
C ALA A 50 9.54 10.59 46.98
N ALA A 51 9.04 10.84 48.19
CA ALA A 51 7.67 10.65 48.65
C ALA A 51 6.66 11.61 48.00
N PRO A 52 5.34 11.30 47.97
CA PRO A 52 4.34 12.10 47.32
C PRO A 52 4.03 13.37 48.11
N GLY A 53 4.12 14.54 47.46
CA GLY A 53 3.68 15.81 47.95
C GLY A 53 2.51 16.33 47.15
N GLU A 54 1.49 16.63 47.88
CA GLU A 54 0.32 17.53 47.71
C GLU A 54 -0.15 17.92 46.29
N GLU A 55 -1.40 17.58 46.03
CA GLU A 55 -2.23 18.05 44.91
C GLU A 55 -2.35 19.58 44.87
N GLU A 56 -1.78 20.19 43.86
CA GLU A 56 -2.09 21.56 43.50
C GLU A 56 -3.04 21.56 42.29
N ALA A 57 -4.25 22.07 42.48
CA ALA A 57 -5.32 22.12 41.51
C ALA A 57 -4.93 23.01 40.32
N LEU A 58 -4.86 22.41 39.13
CA LEU A 58 -4.63 23.12 37.88
C LEU A 58 -5.85 23.98 37.49
N PRO A 59 -5.64 25.24 37.02
CA PRO A 59 -6.71 26.09 36.52
C PRO A 59 -7.30 25.52 35.22
N PRO A 60 -8.58 25.83 34.88
CA PRO A 60 -9.27 25.30 33.74
C PRO A 60 -8.58 25.71 32.43
N ALA A 61 -8.38 24.73 31.56
CA ALA A 61 -7.77 24.89 30.25
C ALA A 61 -8.55 25.90 29.40
N ARG A 62 -7.89 26.99 29.03
CA ARG A 62 -8.38 27.97 28.08
C ARG A 62 -8.39 27.30 26.70
N GLU A 63 -9.56 27.20 26.08
CA GLU A 63 -9.71 26.74 24.72
C GLU A 63 -8.92 27.65 23.76
N LEU A 64 -7.82 27.15 23.23
CA LEU A 64 -7.13 27.77 22.12
C LEU A 64 -7.94 27.51 20.83
N PRO A 65 -8.10 28.50 19.95
CA PRO A 65 -8.78 28.32 18.68
C PRO A 65 -7.99 27.30 17.87
N ARG A 66 -8.67 26.24 17.40
CA ARG A 66 -8.13 25.26 16.47
C ARG A 66 -7.70 25.97 15.19
N PRO A 67 -6.48 25.74 14.67
CA PRO A 67 -6.16 26.15 13.33
C PRO A 67 -7.11 25.43 12.37
N ALA A 68 -7.75 26.23 11.52
CA ALA A 68 -8.61 25.72 10.46
C ALA A 68 -7.76 24.95 9.45
N GLY A 69 -8.17 23.70 9.17
CA GLY A 69 -7.89 23.07 7.89
C GLY A 69 -6.73 22.10 7.83
N GLU A 70 -6.87 20.91 8.42
CA GLU A 70 -6.44 19.70 7.71
C GLU A 70 -7.68 19.17 7.00
N GLU A 71 -7.82 19.54 5.73
CA GLU A 71 -8.81 18.92 4.85
C GLU A 71 -8.33 17.52 4.49
N PRO A 72 -9.24 16.53 4.50
CA PRO A 72 -8.93 15.25 3.90
C PRO A 72 -8.67 15.49 2.41
N LEU A 73 -7.47 15.15 1.96
CA LEU A 73 -7.20 14.91 0.56
C LEU A 73 -8.36 14.07 0.01
N LEU A 74 -8.89 14.44 -1.16
CA LEU A 74 -9.85 13.64 -1.90
C LEU A 74 -9.43 12.18 -1.79
N ALA A 75 -10.29 11.38 -1.18
CA ALA A 75 -10.07 9.95 -1.16
C ALA A 75 -9.98 9.52 -2.62
N GLU A 76 -8.82 9.06 -3.04
CA GLU A 76 -8.71 8.23 -4.22
C GLU A 76 -9.84 7.19 -4.14
N PRO A 77 -10.53 6.91 -5.25
CA PRO A 77 -11.49 5.82 -5.26
C PRO A 77 -10.77 4.60 -4.68
N PRO A 78 -11.39 3.88 -3.73
CA PRO A 78 -10.72 2.81 -3.04
C PRO A 78 -10.12 1.89 -4.09
N ALA A 79 -8.80 1.82 -4.13
CA ALA A 79 -8.11 0.73 -4.80
C ALA A 79 -8.77 -0.57 -4.30
N PRO A 80 -8.95 -1.59 -5.16
CA PRO A 80 -9.44 -2.87 -4.70
C PRO A 80 -8.65 -3.23 -3.44
N PRO A 81 -9.30 -3.66 -2.36
CA PRO A 81 -8.62 -3.82 -1.09
C PRO A 81 -7.41 -4.73 -1.30
N ALA A 82 -6.24 -4.11 -1.39
CA ALA A 82 -5.04 -4.81 -1.02
C ALA A 82 -5.35 -5.41 0.34
N ALA A 83 -5.08 -6.69 0.54
CA ALA A 83 -5.36 -7.37 1.79
C ALA A 83 -4.89 -6.45 2.92
N GLU A 84 -5.84 -5.77 3.55
CA GLU A 84 -5.52 -4.85 4.63
C GLU A 84 -4.86 -5.70 5.69
N VAL A 85 -3.56 -5.49 5.86
CA VAL A 85 -2.83 -5.96 7.04
C VAL A 85 -3.73 -5.66 8.24
N PRO A 86 -4.07 -6.64 9.08
CA PRO A 86 -5.04 -6.47 10.14
C PRO A 86 -4.76 -5.17 10.89
N ALA A 87 -5.75 -4.28 10.92
CA ALA A 87 -5.68 -2.96 11.56
C ALA A 87 -5.63 -3.10 13.10
N GLY A 88 -4.68 -3.87 13.59
CA GLY A 88 -4.47 -4.21 14.99
C GLY A 88 -3.20 -3.65 15.58
N LEU A 89 -2.26 -3.23 14.76
CA LEU A 89 -1.09 -2.52 15.26
C LEU A 89 -1.32 -1.02 15.12
N PRO A 90 -1.12 -0.23 16.18
CA PRO A 90 -1.13 1.21 16.02
C PRO A 90 0.02 1.57 15.08
N SER A 91 -0.28 1.76 13.79
CA SER A 91 0.64 2.32 12.79
C SER A 91 0.89 3.81 13.05
N GLY A 92 1.02 4.20 14.29
CA GLY A 92 1.26 5.56 14.72
C GLY A 92 2.32 5.61 15.80
N LEU A 93 3.28 6.49 15.62
CA LEU A 93 4.19 6.86 16.71
C LEU A 93 3.38 7.15 17.98
N PRO A 94 3.82 6.68 19.15
CA PRO A 94 3.24 7.04 20.43
C PRO A 94 3.08 8.56 20.51
N ALA A 95 2.03 9.05 21.18
CA ALA A 95 1.78 10.50 21.30
C ALA A 95 3.00 11.24 21.88
N GLU A 96 3.75 10.61 22.78
CA GLU A 96 5.00 11.13 23.35
C GLU A 96 6.15 11.26 22.32
N ALA A 97 6.14 10.48 21.25
CA ALA A 97 7.15 10.58 20.19
C ALA A 97 6.98 11.82 19.30
N ARG A 98 5.77 12.42 19.30
CA ARG A 98 5.49 13.66 18.54
C ARG A 98 6.16 14.89 19.12
N GLU A 99 6.57 14.84 20.38
CA GLU A 99 7.26 15.95 21.05
C GLU A 99 8.78 15.91 20.87
N ARG A 100 9.32 14.82 20.33
CA ARG A 100 10.75 14.67 20.09
C ARG A 100 11.10 15.09 18.67
N PRO A 101 12.19 15.84 18.48
CA PRO A 101 12.63 16.26 17.15
C PRO A 101 13.06 15.08 16.26
N LEU A 102 13.50 13.99 16.86
CA LEU A 102 13.88 12.74 16.21
C LEU A 102 13.26 11.55 16.97
N SER A 103 12.67 10.63 16.25
CA SER A 103 12.16 9.36 16.78
C SER A 103 12.58 8.22 15.88
N ALA A 104 12.86 7.07 16.48
CA ALA A 104 13.17 5.85 15.76
C ALA A 104 12.29 4.70 16.25
N LEU A 105 11.87 3.87 15.33
CA LEU A 105 11.19 2.60 15.59
C LEU A 105 12.04 1.49 14.97
N ALA A 106 12.38 0.48 15.76
CA ALA A 106 12.99 -0.75 15.25
C ALA A 106 12.10 -1.93 15.60
N GLU A 107 11.90 -2.83 14.66
CA GLU A 107 11.17 -4.07 14.85
C GLU A 107 12.01 -5.22 14.28
N LEU A 108 12.23 -6.25 15.09
CA LEU A 108 12.97 -7.45 14.70
C LEU A 108 12.15 -8.66 15.08
N GLY A 109 12.04 -9.62 14.19
CA GLY A 109 11.25 -10.83 14.40
C GLY A 109 11.85 -12.05 13.73
N ALA A 110 11.50 -13.20 14.28
CA ALA A 110 11.79 -14.49 13.68
C ALA A 110 10.60 -15.44 13.90
N GLY A 111 10.46 -16.41 13.01
CA GLY A 111 9.32 -17.32 13.07
C GLY A 111 9.58 -18.68 12.44
N SER A 112 8.51 -19.44 12.28
CA SER A 112 8.50 -20.69 11.52
C SER A 112 8.84 -20.46 10.05
N MET A 113 9.18 -21.51 9.31
CA MET A 113 9.53 -21.46 7.87
C MET A 113 10.71 -20.51 7.59
N ASN A 114 11.74 -20.53 8.43
CA ASN A 114 12.88 -19.61 8.34
C ASN A 114 12.46 -18.14 8.17
N HIS A 115 11.32 -17.78 8.76
CA HIS A 115 10.81 -16.40 8.70
C HIS A 115 11.75 -15.48 9.48
N LEU A 116 12.28 -14.47 8.80
CA LEU A 116 12.99 -13.35 9.40
C LEU A 116 12.30 -12.07 8.99
N PHE A 117 12.13 -11.19 9.96
CA PHE A 117 11.51 -9.88 9.77
C PHE A 117 12.36 -8.79 10.43
N SER A 118 12.63 -7.73 9.73
CA SER A 118 13.22 -6.52 10.31
C SER A 118 12.63 -5.27 9.68
N GLN A 119 12.32 -4.30 10.52
CA GLN A 119 11.89 -2.98 10.10
C GLN A 119 12.60 -1.92 10.92
N VAL A 120 13.08 -0.87 10.26
CA VAL A 120 13.63 0.31 10.92
C VAL A 120 12.96 1.53 10.30
N ALA A 121 12.45 2.43 11.14
CA ALA A 121 11.89 3.69 10.69
C ALA A 121 12.45 4.85 11.51
N LEU A 122 12.88 5.90 10.83
CA LEU A 122 13.40 7.14 11.40
C LEU A 122 12.48 8.28 11.00
N TYR A 123 12.16 9.14 11.96
CA TYR A 123 11.26 10.28 11.78
C TYR A 123 11.90 11.55 12.31
N GLY A 124 12.02 12.57 11.48
CA GLY A 124 12.29 13.94 11.89
C GLY A 124 10.97 14.71 11.96
N LEU A 125 10.43 14.88 13.18
CA LEU A 125 9.11 15.46 13.42
C LEU A 125 9.17 16.91 13.94
N GLY A 126 10.39 17.42 14.15
CA GLY A 126 10.63 18.75 14.68
C GLY A 126 10.38 19.88 13.67
N GLU A 127 11.19 20.95 13.80
CA GLU A 127 11.22 22.02 12.81
C GLU A 127 11.74 21.49 11.46
N GLU A 128 11.41 22.19 10.40
CA GLU A 128 11.81 21.79 9.04
C GLU A 128 13.36 21.71 8.88
N PRO A 129 13.85 20.75 8.09
CA PRO A 129 13.11 19.80 7.25
C PRO A 129 12.55 18.62 8.04
N ARG A 130 11.31 18.23 7.73
CA ARG A 130 10.69 17.00 8.24
C ARG A 130 11.06 15.86 7.31
N PHE A 131 11.39 14.71 7.87
CA PHE A 131 11.72 13.53 7.07
C PHE A 131 11.17 12.25 7.67
N ARG A 132 11.00 11.25 6.81
CA ARG A 132 10.73 9.86 7.13
C ARG A 132 11.68 9.00 6.30
N LEU A 133 12.30 8.02 6.95
CA LEU A 133 13.03 6.95 6.29
C LEU A 133 12.55 5.64 6.90
N ARG A 134 12.16 4.67 6.06
CA ARG A 134 11.71 3.34 6.47
C ARG A 134 12.45 2.30 5.65
N PHE A 135 12.97 1.30 6.32
CA PHE A 135 13.48 0.07 5.72
C PHE A 135 12.70 -1.12 6.28
N LEU A 136 12.33 -2.04 5.41
CA LEU A 136 11.69 -3.31 5.76
C LEU A 136 12.43 -4.43 5.02
N HIS A 137 12.68 -5.51 5.73
CA HIS A 137 13.19 -6.75 5.18
C HIS A 137 12.39 -7.92 5.76
N GLU A 138 11.87 -8.76 4.89
CA GLU A 138 11.13 -9.97 5.26
C GLU A 138 11.57 -11.13 4.36
N THR A 139 11.81 -12.28 4.97
CA THR A 139 12.12 -13.52 4.25
C THR A 139 11.32 -14.68 4.80
N LEU A 140 10.89 -15.56 3.91
CA LEU A 140 10.26 -16.84 4.18
C LEU A 140 10.91 -17.88 3.28
N ASP A 141 11.24 -19.08 3.81
CA ASP A 141 11.77 -20.17 3.01
C ASP A 141 11.33 -21.52 3.60
N GLY A 142 10.89 -22.43 2.76
CA GLY A 142 10.27 -23.70 3.18
C GLY A 142 8.77 -23.56 3.45
N MET A 143 8.07 -22.74 2.65
CA MET A 143 6.60 -22.59 2.71
C MET A 143 5.90 -23.93 2.48
N ALA A 144 4.72 -24.10 3.05
CA ALA A 144 3.89 -25.31 2.98
C ALA A 144 4.56 -26.61 3.48
N GLY A 145 5.66 -26.49 4.27
CA GLY A 145 6.41 -27.63 4.81
C GLY A 145 7.46 -28.22 3.87
N GLU A 146 7.73 -27.55 2.74
CA GLU A 146 8.77 -27.93 1.79
C GLU A 146 10.18 -27.63 2.35
N GLU A 147 11.19 -28.28 1.77
CA GLU A 147 12.58 -28.04 2.17
C GLU A 147 13.03 -26.61 1.77
N PRO A 148 13.78 -25.91 2.64
CA PRO A 148 14.36 -24.63 2.30
C PRO A 148 15.22 -24.70 1.03
N GLY A 149 15.12 -23.68 0.16
CA GLY A 149 15.83 -23.63 -1.11
C GLY A 149 15.19 -24.41 -2.24
N SER A 150 14.02 -25.04 -2.04
CA SER A 150 13.30 -25.80 -3.08
C SER A 150 12.44 -24.92 -4.01
N GLY A 151 12.55 -23.58 -3.91
CA GLY A 151 11.73 -22.64 -4.67
C GLY A 151 10.41 -22.28 -4.00
N PHE A 152 10.19 -22.69 -2.75
CA PHE A 152 9.04 -22.32 -1.92
C PHE A 152 9.45 -21.20 -0.98
N SER A 153 9.78 -20.04 -1.54
CA SER A 153 10.35 -18.90 -0.81
C SER A 153 9.70 -17.57 -1.22
N LEU A 154 9.76 -16.62 -0.30
CA LEU A 154 9.42 -15.22 -0.50
C LEU A 154 10.47 -14.34 0.19
N ARG A 155 10.98 -13.35 -0.51
CA ARG A 155 11.81 -12.28 0.05
C ARG A 155 11.26 -10.94 -0.38
N GLN A 156 11.15 -10.04 0.56
CA GLN A 156 10.71 -8.66 0.31
C GLN A 156 11.65 -7.68 1.00
N ASP A 157 12.15 -6.72 0.25
CA ASP A 157 12.94 -5.60 0.73
C ASP A 157 12.27 -4.31 0.30
N GLU A 158 12.04 -3.38 1.26
CA GLU A 158 11.49 -2.05 0.96
C GLU A 158 12.34 -0.97 1.60
N LEU A 159 12.61 0.09 0.85
CA LEU A 159 13.23 1.32 1.35
C LEU A 159 12.38 2.49 0.89
N GLU A 160 11.84 3.24 1.84
CA GLU A 160 11.04 4.43 1.58
C GLU A 160 11.70 5.65 2.23
N GLY A 161 11.75 6.76 1.50
CA GLY A 161 12.21 8.04 2.01
C GLY A 161 11.24 9.15 1.64
N ALA A 162 10.97 10.07 2.56
CA ALA A 162 10.23 11.29 2.29
C ALA A 162 10.88 12.48 3.01
N LEU A 163 10.91 13.64 2.36
CA LEU A 163 11.49 14.88 2.88
C LEU A 163 10.59 16.06 2.52
N LYS A 164 10.13 16.78 3.54
CA LYS A 164 9.25 17.95 3.39
C LYS A 164 9.89 19.20 3.99
N PHE A 165 9.92 20.30 3.24
CA PHE A 165 10.45 21.58 3.70
C PHE A 165 9.87 22.73 2.89
N HIS A 166 10.08 23.96 3.40
CA HIS A 166 9.70 25.18 2.68
C HIS A 166 10.92 25.96 2.17
N LEU A 167 10.79 26.47 0.96
CA LEU A 167 11.70 27.49 0.39
C LEU A 167 10.92 28.81 0.30
N GLY A 168 10.92 29.57 1.39
CA GLY A 168 10.08 30.74 1.52
C GLY A 168 8.59 30.38 1.55
N ARG A 169 7.84 30.71 0.49
CA ARG A 169 6.42 30.34 0.34
C ARG A 169 6.19 29.03 -0.41
N VAL A 170 7.24 28.46 -0.98
CA VAL A 170 7.11 27.22 -1.75
C VAL A 170 7.27 26.03 -0.83
N ALA A 171 6.26 25.19 -0.72
CA ALA A 171 6.37 23.88 -0.11
C ALA A 171 7.04 22.92 -1.08
N VAL A 172 7.98 22.14 -0.59
CA VAL A 172 8.72 21.12 -1.35
C VAL A 172 8.51 19.79 -0.66
N ASP A 173 8.03 18.81 -1.41
CA ASP A 173 7.88 17.42 -1.00
C ASP A 173 8.71 16.54 -1.93
N LEU A 174 9.61 15.75 -1.36
CA LEU A 174 10.43 14.79 -2.09
C LEU A 174 10.19 13.42 -1.50
N ASP A 175 9.97 12.44 -2.33
CA ASP A 175 9.83 11.05 -1.93
C ASP A 175 10.59 10.12 -2.86
N ALA A 176 10.94 8.94 -2.34
CA ALA A 176 11.51 7.87 -3.13
C ALA A 176 11.18 6.53 -2.45
N GLY A 177 10.81 5.55 -3.26
CA GLY A 177 10.60 4.17 -2.85
C GLY A 177 11.45 3.22 -3.67
N LEU A 178 12.06 2.24 -3.02
CA LEU A 178 12.66 1.06 -3.64
C LEU A 178 11.99 -0.16 -3.03
N ARG A 179 11.48 -1.04 -3.87
CA ARG A 179 10.92 -2.33 -3.46
C ARG A 179 11.54 -3.43 -4.31
N GLU A 180 11.98 -4.47 -3.65
CA GLU A 180 12.38 -5.73 -4.27
C GLU A 180 11.51 -6.84 -3.70
N GLU A 181 10.94 -7.66 -4.56
CA GLU A 181 10.19 -8.86 -4.20
C GLU A 181 10.71 -10.03 -5.02
N GLU A 182 11.30 -11.01 -4.36
CA GLU A 182 11.70 -12.27 -4.96
C GLU A 182 10.76 -13.38 -4.48
N ARG A 183 10.16 -14.08 -5.42
CA ARG A 183 9.22 -15.17 -5.16
C ARG A 183 9.65 -16.43 -5.88
N GLY A 184 9.78 -17.52 -5.14
CA GLY A 184 10.07 -18.83 -5.71
C GLY A 184 8.90 -19.35 -6.53
N LEU A 185 9.18 -19.95 -7.68
CA LEU A 185 8.17 -20.43 -8.65
C LEU A 185 7.73 -21.88 -8.40
N GLN A 186 8.06 -22.46 -7.26
CA GLN A 186 7.53 -23.74 -6.75
C GLN A 186 7.65 -24.91 -7.74
N GLY A 187 8.66 -24.88 -8.60
CA GLY A 187 8.92 -25.92 -9.60
C GLY A 187 7.92 -25.96 -10.78
N GLN A 188 7.09 -24.94 -10.96
CA GLN A 188 6.07 -24.91 -12.01
C GLN A 188 6.59 -24.58 -13.40
N GLY A 189 7.87 -24.24 -13.53
CA GLY A 189 8.48 -23.86 -14.81
C GLY A 189 9.99 -24.07 -14.84
N PRO A 190 10.67 -23.54 -15.86
CA PRO A 190 12.12 -23.70 -16.02
C PRO A 190 12.94 -22.79 -15.09
N PHE A 191 12.30 -21.85 -14.41
CA PHE A 191 12.94 -20.88 -13.54
C PHE A 191 12.75 -21.24 -12.05
N ILE A 192 13.70 -20.85 -11.23
CA ILE A 192 13.69 -21.10 -9.77
C ILE A 192 12.86 -20.03 -9.07
N SER A 193 13.09 -18.77 -9.41
CA SER A 193 12.39 -17.64 -8.82
C SER A 193 12.17 -16.50 -9.81
N ARG A 194 11.27 -15.60 -9.44
CA ARG A 194 11.01 -14.32 -10.09
C ARG A 194 11.34 -13.18 -9.12
N LEU A 195 12.19 -12.27 -9.55
CA LEU A 195 12.54 -11.03 -8.85
C LEU A 195 11.84 -9.86 -9.54
N ILE A 196 11.09 -9.08 -8.79
CA ILE A 196 10.50 -7.80 -9.20
C ILE A 196 11.22 -6.72 -8.41
N ARG A 197 11.72 -5.71 -9.10
CA ARG A 197 12.36 -4.54 -8.50
C ARG A 197 11.69 -3.29 -9.01
N THR A 198 11.17 -2.44 -8.13
CA THR A 198 10.57 -1.15 -8.47
C THR A 198 11.30 -0.02 -7.75
N PHE A 199 11.52 1.08 -8.46
CA PHE A 199 12.05 2.32 -7.92
C PHE A 199 11.15 3.47 -8.34
N SER A 200 10.60 4.21 -7.38
CA SER A 200 9.61 5.25 -7.61
C SER A 200 10.05 6.56 -6.95
N PRO A 201 10.80 7.43 -7.64
CA PRO A 201 11.13 8.77 -7.17
C PRO A 201 9.99 9.75 -7.47
N GLY A 202 9.72 10.66 -6.54
CA GLY A 202 8.74 11.74 -6.67
C GLY A 202 9.27 13.07 -6.17
N ALA A 203 8.80 14.16 -6.78
CA ALA A 203 9.07 15.52 -6.34
C ALA A 203 7.85 16.40 -6.60
N GLU A 204 7.35 17.08 -5.58
CA GLU A 204 6.25 18.03 -5.67
C GLU A 204 6.65 19.39 -5.14
N LEU A 205 6.21 20.44 -5.83
CA LEU A 205 6.36 21.84 -5.48
C LEU A 205 4.98 22.48 -5.42
N ALA A 206 4.63 23.13 -4.32
CA ALA A 206 3.39 23.88 -4.21
C ALA A 206 3.68 25.34 -3.81
N TRP A 207 3.22 26.27 -4.62
CA TRP A 207 3.42 27.69 -4.44
C TRP A 207 2.08 28.44 -4.27
N PRO A 208 1.70 28.82 -3.05
CA PRO A 208 0.57 29.74 -2.81
C PRO A 208 1.00 31.17 -3.16
N PHE A 209 0.84 31.57 -4.42
CA PHE A 209 1.29 32.88 -4.90
C PHE A 209 0.30 34.01 -4.59
N ALA A 210 -0.97 33.69 -4.29
CA ALA A 210 -1.98 34.63 -3.81
C ALA A 210 -2.85 33.97 -2.74
N GLU A 211 -3.71 34.75 -2.03
CA GLU A 211 -4.50 34.31 -0.88
C GLU A 211 -5.34 33.03 -1.16
N HIS A 212 -5.82 32.90 -2.38
CA HIS A 212 -6.72 31.79 -2.77
C HIS A 212 -6.16 30.95 -3.93
N TRP A 213 -4.97 31.24 -4.40
CA TRP A 213 -4.40 30.59 -5.57
C TRP A 213 -3.15 29.80 -5.24
N THR A 214 -3.12 28.56 -5.65
CA THR A 214 -1.96 27.70 -5.53
C THR A 214 -1.59 27.16 -6.91
N LEU A 215 -0.32 27.30 -7.28
CA LEU A 215 0.29 26.63 -8.41
C LEU A 215 1.11 25.46 -7.86
N SER A 216 0.87 24.27 -8.36
CA SER A 216 1.67 23.09 -8.01
C SER A 216 2.24 22.44 -9.26
N GLY A 217 3.38 21.80 -9.11
CA GLY A 217 4.01 20.99 -10.13
C GLY A 217 4.62 19.76 -9.51
N SER A 218 4.46 18.61 -10.14
CA SER A 218 5.12 17.38 -9.73
C SER A 218 5.89 16.74 -10.87
N LEU A 219 6.85 15.92 -10.51
CA LEU A 219 7.59 15.05 -11.39
C LEU A 219 7.70 13.68 -10.72
N ASP A 220 7.02 12.70 -11.27
CA ASP A 220 6.99 11.34 -10.79
C ASP A 220 7.74 10.43 -11.76
N GLY A 221 8.52 9.50 -11.23
CA GLY A 221 9.22 8.47 -11.98
C GLY A 221 8.83 7.08 -11.47
N SER A 222 8.85 6.10 -12.37
CA SER A 222 8.70 4.69 -12.01
C SER A 222 9.65 3.88 -12.88
N PHE A 223 10.40 2.98 -12.24
CA PHE A 223 11.29 2.03 -12.91
C PHE A 223 10.97 0.65 -12.38
N THR A 224 10.57 -0.27 -13.25
CA THR A 224 10.26 -1.65 -12.89
C THR A 224 11.13 -2.59 -13.69
N ALA A 225 11.80 -3.51 -13.00
CA ALA A 225 12.53 -4.61 -13.62
C ALA A 225 11.97 -5.94 -13.10
N GLN A 226 11.63 -6.84 -14.00
CA GLN A 226 11.32 -8.23 -13.70
C GLN A 226 12.46 -9.09 -14.21
N LEU A 227 12.97 -9.99 -13.39
CA LEU A 227 14.05 -10.91 -13.71
C LEU A 227 13.65 -12.32 -13.28
N PHE A 228 14.01 -13.31 -14.10
CA PHE A 228 13.87 -14.72 -13.77
C PHE A 228 15.23 -15.33 -13.48
N THR A 229 15.33 -16.13 -12.43
CA THR A 229 16.56 -16.84 -12.06
C THR A 229 16.48 -18.30 -12.47
N GLY A 230 17.54 -18.84 -13.08
CA GLY A 230 17.57 -20.22 -13.55
C GLY A 230 18.49 -20.40 -14.75
N THR A 231 17.99 -21.05 -15.80
CA THR A 231 18.81 -21.51 -16.96
C THR A 231 19.25 -20.39 -17.90
N ALA A 232 18.50 -19.29 -18.01
CA ALA A 232 18.89 -18.09 -18.75
C ALA A 232 18.19 -16.89 -18.14
N PRO A 233 18.88 -15.75 -17.91
CA PRO A 233 18.22 -14.56 -17.42
C PRO A 233 17.32 -13.99 -18.51
N GLU A 234 16.04 -14.10 -18.31
CA GLU A 234 15.01 -13.37 -19.07
C GLU A 234 14.45 -12.27 -18.18
N GLY A 235 14.07 -11.16 -18.75
CA GLY A 235 13.57 -10.04 -17.98
C GLY A 235 12.69 -9.10 -18.78
N LEU A 236 12.04 -8.21 -18.07
CA LEU A 236 11.25 -7.11 -18.61
C LEU A 236 11.73 -5.84 -17.94
N LEU A 237 11.82 -4.75 -18.67
CA LEU A 237 12.19 -3.45 -18.14
C LEU A 237 11.15 -2.40 -18.51
N GLU A 238 10.62 -1.73 -17.50
CA GLU A 238 9.75 -0.56 -17.67
C GLU A 238 10.41 0.67 -17.06
N ALA A 239 10.30 1.80 -17.72
CA ALA A 239 10.64 3.11 -17.20
C ALA A 239 9.54 4.12 -17.56
N GLN A 240 9.06 4.88 -16.59
CA GLN A 240 8.04 5.90 -16.79
C GLN A 240 8.47 7.21 -16.14
N VAL A 241 8.14 8.33 -16.78
CA VAL A 241 8.31 9.68 -16.23
C VAL A 241 7.04 10.47 -16.49
N SER A 242 6.52 11.13 -15.44
CA SER A 242 5.24 11.83 -15.46
C SER A 242 5.34 13.22 -14.85
N PRO A 243 5.64 14.28 -15.63
CA PRO A 243 5.47 15.65 -15.20
C PRO A 243 4.01 16.05 -15.15
N GLN A 244 3.64 16.80 -14.11
CA GLN A 244 2.31 17.36 -13.89
C GLN A 244 2.39 18.83 -13.49
N LEU A 245 1.42 19.62 -13.91
CA LEU A 245 1.22 21.02 -13.50
C LEU A 245 -0.25 21.23 -13.16
N ALA A 246 -0.52 21.86 -12.01
CA ALA A 246 -1.88 22.17 -11.61
C ALA A 246 -1.99 23.60 -11.07
N LEU A 247 -3.14 24.21 -11.31
CA LEU A 247 -3.53 25.51 -10.76
C LEU A 247 -4.87 25.35 -10.04
N GLU A 248 -4.91 25.75 -8.79
CA GLU A 248 -6.11 25.69 -7.96
C GLU A 248 -6.48 27.05 -7.40
N VAL A 249 -7.76 27.35 -7.37
CA VAL A 249 -8.35 28.46 -6.64
C VAL A 249 -9.33 27.92 -5.62
N ARG A 250 -9.17 28.36 -4.35
CA ARG A 250 -10.00 27.90 -3.23
C ARG A 250 -10.68 29.06 -2.55
N MET A 251 -12.00 29.02 -2.51
CA MET A 251 -12.89 29.98 -1.87
C MET A 251 -13.66 29.30 -0.72
N PRO A 252 -14.28 30.01 0.21
CA PRO A 252 -14.92 29.40 1.39
C PRO A 252 -16.02 28.37 1.10
N ARG A 253 -16.63 28.40 -0.09
CA ARG A 253 -17.73 27.48 -0.47
C ARG A 253 -17.52 26.77 -1.78
N PHE A 254 -16.47 27.09 -2.50
CA PHE A 254 -16.17 26.40 -3.75
C PHE A 254 -14.67 26.41 -4.00
N TRP A 255 -14.21 25.44 -4.72
CA TRP A 255 -12.87 25.41 -5.28
C TRP A 255 -12.95 24.97 -6.76
N LEU A 256 -11.97 25.42 -7.51
CA LEU A 256 -11.80 25.06 -8.93
C LEU A 256 -10.33 24.79 -9.15
N GLY A 257 -10.02 23.70 -9.84
CA GLY A 257 -8.66 23.34 -10.23
C GLY A 257 -8.62 22.98 -11.71
N VAL A 258 -7.49 23.23 -12.33
CA VAL A 258 -7.14 22.72 -13.65
C VAL A 258 -5.77 22.06 -13.55
N GLU A 259 -5.59 20.94 -14.23
CA GLU A 259 -4.33 20.22 -14.24
C GLU A 259 -4.01 19.69 -15.63
N GLY A 260 -2.72 19.57 -15.91
CA GLY A 260 -2.20 18.90 -17.08
C GLY A 260 -1.09 17.93 -16.67
N ARG A 261 -1.12 16.72 -17.18
CA ARG A 261 -0.12 15.68 -16.96
C ARG A 261 0.30 15.11 -18.31
N TYR A 262 1.58 14.87 -18.44
CA TYR A 262 2.13 14.09 -19.54
C TYR A 262 2.89 12.90 -18.93
N ALA A 263 2.78 11.73 -19.51
CA ALA A 263 3.55 10.57 -19.10
C ALA A 263 4.17 9.92 -20.33
N ARG A 264 5.46 9.63 -20.23
CA ARG A 264 6.18 8.81 -21.19
C ARG A 264 6.64 7.52 -20.53
N ARG A 265 6.26 6.41 -21.11
CA ARG A 265 6.59 5.07 -20.67
C ARG A 265 7.41 4.36 -21.74
N LEU A 266 8.44 3.64 -21.32
CA LEU A 266 9.23 2.73 -22.12
C LEU A 266 9.05 1.32 -21.54
N LEU A 267 8.49 0.39 -22.31
CA LEU A 267 8.37 -1.01 -21.93
C LEU A 267 9.22 -1.83 -22.92
N ASP A 268 10.28 -2.45 -22.43
CA ASP A 268 11.29 -3.15 -23.24
C ASP A 268 11.82 -2.32 -24.42
N GLY A 269 11.90 -0.99 -24.22
CA GLY A 269 12.36 -0.03 -25.23
C GLY A 269 11.26 0.53 -26.14
N GLU A 270 10.05 -0.05 -26.12
CA GLU A 270 8.91 0.46 -26.89
C GLU A 270 8.25 1.64 -26.18
N PRO A 271 8.20 2.82 -26.81
CA PRO A 271 7.67 4.02 -26.16
C PRO A 271 6.15 4.08 -26.29
N THR A 272 5.49 4.44 -25.20
CA THR A 272 4.09 4.87 -25.18
C THR A 272 3.96 6.21 -24.49
N ASP A 273 3.20 7.11 -25.06
CA ASP A 273 2.99 8.46 -24.56
C ASP A 273 1.53 8.65 -24.16
N ARG A 274 1.30 9.44 -23.11
CA ARG A 274 -0.02 9.81 -22.60
C ARG A 274 -0.03 11.28 -22.24
N ALA A 275 -1.17 11.92 -22.44
CA ALA A 275 -1.40 13.30 -22.04
C ALA A 275 -2.81 13.44 -21.47
N THR A 276 -2.93 14.12 -20.34
CA THR A 276 -4.20 14.38 -19.69
C THR A 276 -4.33 15.87 -19.40
N ALA A 277 -5.49 16.44 -19.65
CA ALA A 277 -5.86 17.78 -19.23
C ALA A 277 -7.23 17.71 -18.58
N SER A 278 -7.36 18.12 -17.32
CA SER A 278 -8.60 18.02 -16.58
C SER A 278 -8.92 19.30 -15.80
N GLY A 279 -10.23 19.54 -15.62
CA GLY A 279 -10.77 20.51 -14.70
C GLY A 279 -11.49 19.81 -13.56
N ARG A 280 -11.32 20.32 -12.35
CA ARG A 280 -11.97 19.82 -11.13
C ARG A 280 -12.69 20.95 -10.42
N PHE A 281 -13.80 20.65 -9.77
CA PHE A 281 -14.53 21.62 -8.95
C PHE A 281 -15.15 20.96 -7.74
N GLY A 282 -15.36 21.75 -6.69
CA GLY A 282 -16.14 21.37 -5.52
C GLY A 282 -16.97 22.54 -5.04
N VAL A 283 -18.21 22.25 -4.62
CA VAL A 283 -19.17 23.23 -4.13
C VAL A 283 -19.82 22.73 -2.85
N ASP A 284 -19.69 23.51 -1.78
CA ASP A 284 -20.40 23.32 -0.51
C ASP A 284 -21.73 24.07 -0.54
N PHE A 285 -22.82 23.41 -0.95
CA PHE A 285 -24.16 24.02 -0.91
C PHE A 285 -24.61 24.35 0.51
N SER A 286 -24.19 23.50 1.45
CA SER A 286 -24.40 23.70 2.88
C SER A 286 -23.35 22.90 3.65
N LYS A 287 -23.35 22.99 4.99
CA LYS A 287 -22.52 22.13 5.84
C LYS A 287 -22.86 20.63 5.70
N ALA A 288 -24.03 20.34 5.15
CA ALA A 288 -24.54 18.98 5.01
C ALA A 288 -24.47 18.42 3.57
N VAL A 289 -24.21 19.27 2.57
CA VAL A 289 -24.27 18.85 1.17
C VAL A 289 -23.10 19.43 0.39
N ARG A 290 -22.26 18.55 -0.13
CA ARG A 290 -21.10 18.84 -0.98
C ARG A 290 -21.24 18.13 -2.32
N LEU A 291 -20.98 18.85 -3.39
CA LEU A 291 -20.88 18.32 -4.75
C LEU A 291 -19.46 18.54 -5.26
N GLU A 292 -18.88 17.50 -5.80
CA GLU A 292 -17.58 17.57 -6.47
C GLU A 292 -17.69 16.96 -7.86
N GLY A 293 -16.90 17.46 -8.78
CA GLY A 293 -16.86 16.92 -10.11
C GLY A 293 -15.52 17.18 -10.79
N SER A 294 -15.22 16.33 -11.75
CA SER A 294 -14.09 16.49 -12.66
C SER A 294 -14.52 16.15 -14.09
N GLY A 295 -13.79 16.69 -15.04
CA GLY A 295 -13.94 16.33 -16.44
C GLY A 295 -12.72 16.77 -17.23
N GLY A 296 -12.36 16.00 -18.25
CA GLY A 296 -11.13 16.28 -18.94
C GLY A 296 -11.02 15.59 -20.29
N TRP A 297 -9.84 15.68 -20.81
CA TRP A 297 -9.39 15.02 -22.02
C TRP A 297 -8.17 14.18 -21.69
N HIS A 298 -8.16 12.95 -22.17
CA HIS A 298 -7.06 12.01 -22.09
C HIS A 298 -6.71 11.55 -23.50
N TRP A 299 -5.43 11.43 -23.75
CA TRP A 299 -4.89 10.85 -24.96
C TRP A 299 -3.79 9.86 -24.60
N GLY A 300 -3.86 8.67 -25.13
CA GLY A 300 -2.84 7.65 -25.04
C GLY A 300 -2.48 7.08 -26.40
N THR A 301 -1.23 6.68 -26.58
CA THR A 301 -0.76 6.07 -27.84
C THR A 301 -1.58 4.83 -28.23
N LEU A 302 -2.03 4.06 -27.24
CA LEU A 302 -2.79 2.82 -27.45
C LEU A 302 -4.30 3.03 -27.35
N SER A 303 -4.78 3.91 -26.48
CA SER A 303 -6.20 4.13 -26.20
C SER A 303 -6.85 5.21 -27.10
N GLY A 304 -6.02 6.08 -27.71
CA GLY A 304 -6.52 7.22 -28.48
C GLY A 304 -7.07 8.34 -27.58
N HIS A 305 -8.13 9.01 -28.03
CA HIS A 305 -8.76 10.12 -27.31
C HIS A 305 -9.94 9.64 -26.49
N LEU A 306 -9.90 9.92 -25.17
CA LEU A 306 -10.96 9.61 -24.22
C LEU A 306 -11.35 10.87 -23.45
N PHE A 307 -12.55 10.90 -22.89
CA PHE A 307 -13.08 12.05 -22.15
C PHE A 307 -13.55 11.59 -20.77
N PRO A 308 -12.63 11.38 -19.81
CA PRO A 308 -12.97 10.99 -18.46
C PRO A 308 -13.75 12.11 -17.76
N PHE A 309 -14.70 11.70 -16.92
CA PHE A 309 -15.40 12.60 -16.01
C PHE A 309 -15.86 11.83 -14.77
N ALA A 310 -16.02 12.56 -13.67
CA ALA A 310 -16.56 12.04 -12.43
C ALA A 310 -17.47 13.08 -11.77
N LEU A 311 -18.47 12.60 -11.07
CA LEU A 311 -19.33 13.41 -10.21
C LEU A 311 -19.53 12.68 -8.90
N SER A 312 -19.40 13.38 -7.78
CA SER A 312 -19.67 12.87 -6.46
C SER A 312 -20.54 13.81 -5.64
N LEU A 313 -21.49 13.25 -4.93
CA LEU A 313 -22.41 13.96 -4.03
C LEU A 313 -22.24 13.36 -2.63
N MET A 314 -21.82 14.19 -1.68
CA MET A 314 -21.76 13.85 -0.26
C MET A 314 -22.89 14.56 0.48
N ILE A 315 -23.64 13.77 1.25
CA ILE A 315 -24.74 14.26 2.09
C ILE A 315 -24.47 13.83 3.53
N THR A 316 -24.25 14.80 4.44
CA THR A 316 -23.98 14.57 5.86
C THR A 316 -24.96 15.41 6.69
N PRO A 317 -26.23 15.01 6.80
CA PRO A 317 -27.26 15.81 7.46
C PRO A 317 -27.01 15.98 8.96
N ASN A 318 -26.27 15.06 9.55
CA ASN A 318 -25.85 15.09 10.94
C ASN A 318 -24.56 14.25 11.13
N PRO A 319 -23.85 14.38 12.26
CA PRO A 319 -22.59 13.66 12.52
C PRO A 319 -22.73 12.13 12.57
N SER A 320 -23.96 11.62 12.65
CA SER A 320 -24.23 10.18 12.75
C SER A 320 -24.54 9.51 11.41
N PHE A 321 -24.73 10.28 10.35
CA PHE A 321 -25.07 9.73 9.04
C PHE A 321 -24.36 10.48 7.92
N SER A 322 -23.74 9.73 7.01
CA SER A 322 -23.23 10.24 5.73
C SER A 322 -23.61 9.33 4.59
N LEU A 323 -23.88 9.91 3.43
CA LEU A 323 -24.13 9.23 2.17
C LEU A 323 -23.18 9.81 1.13
N LEU A 324 -22.43 8.97 0.45
CA LEU A 324 -21.61 9.30 -0.70
C LEU A 324 -22.19 8.56 -1.91
N ALA A 325 -22.49 9.30 -2.96
CA ALA A 325 -22.81 8.75 -4.27
C ALA A 325 -21.82 9.32 -5.28
N ALA A 326 -21.13 8.46 -6.00
CA ALA A 326 -20.16 8.85 -7.02
C ALA A 326 -20.39 8.05 -8.29
N GLY A 327 -20.00 8.61 -9.45
CA GLY A 327 -20.05 7.90 -10.71
C GLY A 327 -19.45 8.72 -11.84
N GLY A 328 -19.13 8.04 -12.93
CA GLY A 328 -18.51 8.68 -14.07
C GLY A 328 -17.93 7.69 -15.08
N TYR A 329 -17.05 8.22 -15.89
CA TYR A 329 -16.22 7.50 -16.83
C TYR A 329 -14.76 7.78 -16.49
N ARG A 330 -13.99 6.75 -16.17
CA ARG A 330 -12.58 6.86 -15.76
C ARG A 330 -11.64 6.21 -16.78
N VAL A 331 -10.40 6.66 -16.76
CA VAL A 331 -9.27 6.03 -17.43
C VAL A 331 -8.27 5.71 -16.34
N GLU A 332 -7.86 4.45 -16.26
CA GLU A 332 -6.93 3.92 -15.29
C GLU A 332 -5.63 3.52 -16.00
N GLU A 333 -4.56 4.14 -15.59
CA GLU A 333 -3.24 3.82 -16.09
C GLU A 333 -2.76 2.55 -15.37
N LEU A 334 -2.39 1.53 -16.14
CA LEU A 334 -1.83 0.29 -15.61
C LEU A 334 -0.34 0.29 -15.92
N ASP A 335 0.50 0.17 -14.92
CA ASP A 335 1.94 -0.04 -15.08
C ASP A 335 2.35 -1.49 -14.78
N ALA A 336 3.52 -1.88 -15.28
CA ALA A 336 4.00 -3.25 -15.11
C ALA A 336 4.28 -3.58 -13.65
N GLY A 337 4.77 -2.62 -12.86
CA GLY A 337 5.05 -2.81 -11.44
C GLY A 337 3.81 -3.19 -10.66
N ASP A 338 2.74 -2.41 -10.83
CA ASP A 338 1.47 -2.65 -10.14
C ASP A 338 0.83 -3.97 -10.56
N LEU A 339 0.85 -4.27 -11.87
CA LEU A 339 0.33 -5.55 -12.38
C LEU A 339 1.12 -6.75 -11.86
N LEU A 340 2.45 -6.68 -11.81
CA LEU A 340 3.29 -7.77 -11.30
C LEU A 340 3.07 -8.03 -9.81
N LEU A 341 2.79 -6.99 -9.04
CA LEU A 341 2.49 -7.11 -7.61
C LEU A 341 1.05 -7.59 -7.35
N ALA A 342 0.09 -7.12 -8.16
CA ALA A 342 -1.30 -7.55 -8.05
C ALA A 342 -1.54 -9.00 -8.52
N TYR A 343 -0.74 -9.44 -9.50
CA TYR A 343 -0.86 -10.78 -10.11
C TYR A 343 0.48 -11.54 -9.99
N PRO A 344 0.83 -12.03 -8.80
CA PRO A 344 2.15 -12.58 -8.50
C PRO A 344 2.51 -13.83 -9.32
N TRP A 345 1.54 -14.52 -9.89
CA TRP A 345 1.72 -15.75 -10.65
C TRP A 345 1.38 -15.60 -12.15
N ALA A 346 1.35 -14.36 -12.65
CA ALA A 346 1.00 -14.08 -14.03
C ALA A 346 2.15 -13.49 -14.84
N GLU A 347 2.13 -13.74 -16.16
CA GLU A 347 2.90 -13.02 -17.16
C GLU A 347 2.11 -11.78 -17.60
N LEU A 348 2.82 -10.67 -17.79
CA LEU A 348 2.17 -9.44 -18.24
C LEU A 348 1.63 -9.55 -19.66
N PRO A 349 0.52 -8.86 -19.97
CA PRO A 349 0.06 -8.72 -21.34
C PRO A 349 1.01 -7.82 -22.14
N ASP A 350 1.12 -8.07 -23.44
CA ASP A 350 1.88 -7.25 -24.37
C ASP A 350 1.01 -6.93 -25.61
N PRO A 351 0.66 -5.64 -25.81
CA PRO A 351 0.95 -4.47 -24.96
C PRO A 351 0.07 -4.37 -23.72
N ILE A 352 0.53 -3.63 -22.68
CA ILE A 352 -0.31 -3.26 -21.54
C ILE A 352 -1.19 -2.07 -21.95
N LEU A 353 -2.50 -2.31 -22.07
CA LEU A 353 -3.48 -1.31 -22.41
C LEU A 353 -3.94 -0.51 -21.17
N GLU A 354 -4.35 0.73 -21.37
CA GLU A 354 -5.04 1.49 -20.33
C GLU A 354 -6.47 0.93 -20.14
N ASP A 355 -6.85 0.68 -18.90
CA ASP A 355 -8.24 0.34 -18.62
C ASP A 355 -9.09 1.59 -18.59
N HIS A 356 -10.27 1.52 -19.17
CA HIS A 356 -11.22 2.63 -19.13
C HIS A 356 -12.66 2.12 -19.09
N GLY A 357 -13.52 2.87 -18.40
CA GLY A 357 -14.88 2.41 -18.26
C GLY A 357 -15.76 3.26 -17.35
N TRP A 358 -17.01 2.84 -17.27
CA TRP A 358 -18.03 3.48 -16.43
C TRP A 358 -17.97 2.90 -15.01
N TYR A 359 -18.26 3.73 -14.02
CA TYR A 359 -18.39 3.28 -12.66
C TYR A 359 -19.50 4.04 -11.91
N THR A 360 -20.01 3.42 -10.88
CA THR A 360 -20.93 4.02 -9.90
C THR A 360 -20.67 3.41 -8.54
N ASP A 361 -20.51 4.26 -7.54
CA ASP A 361 -20.28 3.92 -6.14
C ASP A 361 -21.38 4.55 -5.29
N LEU A 362 -21.90 3.79 -4.36
CA LEU A 362 -22.83 4.28 -3.34
C LEU A 362 -22.37 3.76 -1.99
N THR A 363 -22.12 4.67 -1.05
CA THR A 363 -21.70 4.31 0.31
C THR A 363 -22.51 5.09 1.34
N ALA A 364 -23.13 4.38 2.26
CA ALA A 364 -23.83 4.94 3.41
C ALA A 364 -23.10 4.55 4.68
N THR A 365 -22.80 5.53 5.53
CA THR A 365 -22.17 5.33 6.83
C THR A 365 -23.10 5.83 7.93
N PHE A 366 -23.32 5.01 8.93
CA PHE A 366 -24.09 5.33 10.11
C PHE A 366 -23.24 5.13 11.36
N SER A 367 -23.12 6.17 12.20
CA SER A 367 -22.34 6.15 13.43
C SER A 367 -23.25 6.44 14.62
N LEU A 368 -23.41 5.48 15.50
CA LEU A 368 -24.20 5.65 16.73
C LEU A 368 -23.27 5.83 17.91
N ARG A 369 -23.18 7.05 18.42
CA ARG A 369 -22.19 7.45 19.43
C ARG A 369 -20.77 7.09 18.93
N ARG A 370 -19.74 7.20 19.73
CA ARG A 370 -18.37 6.85 19.30
C ARG A 370 -18.06 5.35 19.29
N ALA A 371 -19.02 4.55 19.72
CA ALA A 371 -18.81 3.12 19.97
C ALA A 371 -19.26 2.19 18.82
N PHE A 372 -20.07 2.67 17.89
CA PHE A 372 -20.68 1.84 16.88
C PHE A 372 -20.72 2.54 15.52
N SER A 373 -20.25 1.89 14.48
CA SER A 373 -20.39 2.34 13.09
C SER A 373 -20.83 1.19 12.20
N LEU A 374 -21.72 1.51 11.28
CA LEU A 374 -22.18 0.63 10.21
C LEU A 374 -21.90 1.35 8.89
N GLN A 375 -21.28 0.66 7.96
CA GLN A 375 -21.12 1.10 6.58
C GLN A 375 -21.76 0.08 5.67
N ALA A 376 -22.45 0.54 4.64
CA ALA A 376 -22.97 -0.30 3.57
C ALA A 376 -22.72 0.39 2.24
N GLY A 377 -22.29 -0.38 1.26
CA GLY A 377 -21.93 0.14 -0.05
C GLY A 377 -22.30 -0.79 -1.20
N GLY A 378 -22.27 -0.22 -2.38
CA GLY A 378 -22.40 -0.96 -3.64
C GLY A 378 -21.53 -0.30 -4.70
N HIS A 379 -20.88 -1.12 -5.48
CA HIS A 379 -20.04 -0.75 -6.60
C HIS A 379 -20.54 -1.44 -7.87
N LEU A 380 -20.63 -0.67 -8.95
CA LEU A 380 -20.90 -1.17 -10.29
C LEU A 380 -19.90 -0.54 -11.25
N SER A 381 -19.21 -1.35 -12.03
CA SER A 381 -18.30 -0.84 -13.05
C SER A 381 -18.33 -1.69 -14.31
N TRP A 382 -17.97 -1.06 -15.41
CA TRP A 382 -17.77 -1.69 -16.69
C TRP A 382 -16.43 -1.24 -17.25
N HIS A 383 -15.56 -2.18 -17.48
CA HIS A 383 -14.16 -2.03 -17.87
C HIS A 383 -13.94 -2.52 -19.28
N ARG A 384 -13.04 -1.89 -20.02
CA ARG A 384 -12.67 -2.27 -21.38
C ARG A 384 -11.43 -3.15 -21.47
N ALA A 385 -10.52 -3.01 -20.52
CA ALA A 385 -9.22 -3.67 -20.58
C ALA A 385 -8.74 -4.09 -19.18
N VAL A 386 -9.62 -4.73 -18.41
CA VAL A 386 -9.25 -5.22 -17.08
C VAL A 386 -8.35 -6.46 -17.21
N PRO A 387 -7.22 -6.51 -16.49
CA PRO A 387 -6.35 -7.69 -16.54
C PRO A 387 -7.00 -8.88 -15.82
N GLU A 388 -7.05 -10.03 -16.50
CA GLU A 388 -7.54 -11.30 -15.96
C GLU A 388 -6.59 -12.45 -16.33
N PRO A 389 -6.24 -13.33 -15.37
CA PRO A 389 -5.41 -14.49 -15.64
C PRO A 389 -6.17 -15.52 -16.48
N GLN A 390 -5.51 -16.10 -17.46
CA GLN A 390 -6.06 -17.12 -18.36
C GLN A 390 -5.78 -18.53 -17.83
N THR A 391 -6.62 -19.01 -16.93
CA THR A 391 -6.44 -20.30 -16.24
C THR A 391 -6.43 -21.50 -17.18
N ALA A 392 -7.15 -21.43 -18.30
CA ALA A 392 -7.18 -22.52 -19.30
C ALA A 392 -5.84 -22.72 -20.06
N LEU A 393 -4.94 -21.73 -20.01
CA LEU A 393 -3.66 -21.75 -20.70
C LEU A 393 -2.47 -22.03 -19.76
N PHE A 394 -2.69 -22.33 -18.51
CA PHE A 394 -1.63 -22.68 -17.57
C PHE A 394 -1.14 -24.14 -17.77
N PRO A 395 0.13 -24.42 -17.58
CA PRO A 395 1.22 -23.46 -17.41
C PRO A 395 1.66 -22.86 -18.74
N GLY A 396 1.88 -21.55 -18.75
CA GLY A 396 2.58 -20.89 -19.83
C GLY A 396 4.06 -21.30 -19.92
N PRO A 397 4.82 -20.81 -20.90
CA PRO A 397 6.22 -21.20 -21.12
C PRO A 397 7.14 -20.97 -19.93
N ARG A 398 6.83 -19.97 -19.10
CA ARG A 398 7.58 -19.61 -17.89
C ARG A 398 7.02 -20.24 -16.61
N GLY A 399 5.98 -21.07 -16.72
CA GLY A 399 5.29 -21.65 -15.57
C GLY A 399 4.41 -20.64 -14.82
N LEU A 400 3.90 -19.63 -15.53
CA LEU A 400 3.01 -18.59 -15.03
C LEU A 400 1.72 -18.57 -15.85
N TYR A 401 0.68 -17.96 -15.31
CA TYR A 401 -0.57 -17.71 -16.03
C TYR A 401 -0.40 -16.56 -17.02
N PRO A 402 -0.75 -16.70 -18.30
CA PRO A 402 -0.88 -15.57 -19.19
C PRO A 402 -1.94 -14.59 -18.64
N LEU A 403 -1.62 -13.30 -18.60
CA LEU A 403 -2.55 -12.26 -18.23
C LEU A 403 -3.10 -11.61 -19.51
N GLU A 404 -4.42 -11.65 -19.68
CA GLU A 404 -5.09 -10.96 -20.78
C GLU A 404 -5.90 -9.79 -20.26
N GLN A 405 -6.04 -8.76 -21.09
CA GLN A 405 -6.91 -7.63 -20.79
C GLN A 405 -8.24 -7.81 -21.50
N VAL A 406 -9.31 -7.95 -20.71
CA VAL A 406 -10.64 -8.30 -21.20
C VAL A 406 -11.67 -7.22 -20.85
N GLU A 407 -12.76 -7.19 -21.63
CA GLU A 407 -13.93 -6.38 -21.30
C GLU A 407 -14.74 -7.09 -20.21
N ALA A 408 -14.96 -6.42 -19.08
CA ALA A 408 -15.67 -7.01 -17.95
C ALA A 408 -16.60 -6.03 -17.24
N ALA A 409 -17.77 -6.54 -16.84
CA ALA A 409 -18.65 -5.85 -15.91
C ALA A 409 -18.44 -6.41 -14.50
N ARG A 410 -18.25 -5.55 -13.52
CA ARG A 410 -18.07 -5.90 -12.11
C ARG A 410 -19.16 -5.25 -11.28
N ALA A 411 -19.76 -5.99 -10.39
CA ALA A 411 -20.72 -5.47 -9.43
C ALA A 411 -20.49 -6.13 -8.09
N ALA A 412 -20.42 -5.34 -7.03
CA ALA A 412 -20.25 -5.83 -5.68
C ALA A 412 -21.13 -5.04 -4.70
N VAL A 413 -21.53 -5.68 -3.65
CA VAL A 413 -22.13 -5.06 -2.47
C VAL A 413 -21.30 -5.43 -1.25
N GLU A 414 -21.21 -4.49 -0.31
CA GLU A 414 -20.43 -4.66 0.90
C GLU A 414 -21.18 -4.09 2.10
N ALA A 415 -20.92 -4.64 3.27
CA ALA A 415 -21.36 -4.09 4.53
C ALA A 415 -20.29 -4.34 5.58
N SER A 416 -20.05 -3.36 6.44
CA SER A 416 -19.15 -3.50 7.57
C SER A 416 -19.76 -2.92 8.82
N LEU A 417 -19.49 -3.60 9.93
CA LEU A 417 -19.93 -3.22 11.26
C LEU A 417 -18.71 -3.12 12.15
N ARG A 418 -18.57 -2.02 12.88
CA ARG A 418 -17.53 -1.87 13.90
C ARG A 418 -18.15 -1.47 15.23
N TRP A 419 -17.79 -2.18 16.27
CA TRP A 419 -18.14 -1.87 17.64
C TRP A 419 -16.88 -1.70 18.47
N SER A 420 -16.73 -0.55 19.11
CA SER A 420 -15.57 -0.17 19.93
C SER A 420 -16.03 0.38 21.27
N PRO A 421 -16.41 -0.51 22.22
CA PRO A 421 -16.97 -0.08 23.51
C PRO A 421 -15.95 0.64 24.40
N ALA A 422 -14.67 0.38 24.20
CA ALA A 422 -13.57 1.03 24.91
C ALA A 422 -12.47 1.42 23.91
N ARG A 423 -11.53 2.25 24.34
CA ARG A 423 -10.47 2.79 23.47
C ARG A 423 -9.60 1.70 22.80
N GLU A 424 -9.36 0.62 23.52
CA GLU A 424 -8.47 -0.47 23.10
C GLU A 424 -9.22 -1.79 22.90
N THR A 425 -10.55 -1.73 22.78
CA THR A 425 -11.38 -2.92 22.53
C THR A 425 -12.27 -2.66 21.33
N TYR A 426 -12.22 -3.56 20.36
CA TYR A 426 -13.06 -3.48 19.18
C TYR A 426 -13.45 -4.86 18.67
N LEU A 427 -14.56 -4.88 17.96
CA LEU A 427 -15.02 -5.99 17.13
C LEU A 427 -15.48 -5.40 15.80
N SER A 428 -15.04 -5.95 14.70
CA SER A 428 -15.54 -5.61 13.37
C SER A 428 -15.99 -6.86 12.63
N ALA A 429 -17.03 -6.69 11.83
CA ALA A 429 -17.53 -7.71 10.92
C ALA A 429 -17.70 -7.07 9.54
N GLY A 430 -17.13 -7.69 8.52
CA GLY A 430 -17.22 -7.29 7.12
C GLY A 430 -17.89 -8.38 6.30
N TRP A 431 -18.65 -7.98 5.32
CA TRP A 431 -19.22 -8.84 4.30
C TRP A 431 -19.12 -8.16 2.95
N ARG A 432 -18.65 -8.90 1.95
CA ARG A 432 -18.59 -8.48 0.55
C ARG A 432 -19.13 -9.59 -0.33
N MET A 433 -19.90 -9.24 -1.33
CA MET A 433 -20.47 -10.19 -2.29
C MET A 433 -20.34 -9.63 -3.70
N GLN A 434 -19.75 -10.42 -4.60
CA GLN A 434 -19.75 -10.15 -6.03
C GLN A 434 -21.10 -10.52 -6.63
N LEU A 435 -21.72 -9.61 -7.38
CA LEU A 435 -23.02 -9.80 -8.00
C LEU A 435 -22.93 -10.16 -9.49
N ALA A 436 -21.81 -9.84 -10.12
CA ALA A 436 -21.53 -10.17 -11.52
C ALA A 436 -20.43 -11.24 -11.60
N LYS A 437 -20.16 -11.74 -12.80
CA LYS A 437 -19.01 -12.62 -13.01
C LYS A 437 -17.76 -11.92 -12.46
N HIS A 438 -17.11 -12.58 -11.53
CA HIS A 438 -15.86 -12.11 -10.94
C HIS A 438 -14.67 -12.75 -11.68
N PRO A 439 -13.49 -12.13 -11.63
CA PRO A 439 -12.27 -12.72 -12.16
C PRO A 439 -11.97 -14.06 -11.49
N ASP A 440 -11.28 -14.92 -12.21
CA ASP A 440 -10.72 -16.13 -11.64
C ASP A 440 -9.86 -15.77 -10.41
N PHE A 441 -9.76 -16.67 -9.46
CA PHE A 441 -9.07 -16.48 -8.17
C PHE A 441 -9.65 -15.40 -7.23
N THR A 442 -10.85 -14.91 -7.50
CA THR A 442 -11.54 -13.97 -6.61
C THR A 442 -12.76 -14.65 -5.97
N PRO A 443 -12.96 -14.58 -4.64
CA PRO A 443 -14.12 -15.19 -4.00
C PRO A 443 -15.41 -14.47 -4.38
N GLY A 444 -16.48 -15.24 -4.61
CA GLY A 444 -17.81 -14.68 -4.84
C GLY A 444 -18.37 -13.98 -3.61
N THR A 445 -18.03 -14.48 -2.42
CA THR A 445 -18.41 -13.86 -1.14
C THR A 445 -17.26 -13.98 -0.15
N GLU A 446 -16.96 -12.87 0.53
CA GLU A 446 -15.99 -12.79 1.62
C GLU A 446 -16.71 -12.37 2.91
N LEU A 447 -16.45 -13.10 3.97
CA LEU A 447 -16.84 -12.75 5.33
C LEU A 447 -15.58 -12.54 6.16
N ARG A 448 -15.48 -11.41 6.86
CA ARG A 448 -14.34 -11.06 7.70
C ARG A 448 -14.79 -10.69 9.10
N LEU A 449 -14.15 -11.27 10.09
CA LEU A 449 -14.35 -10.94 11.50
C LEU A 449 -13.00 -10.57 12.09
N ASP A 450 -12.89 -9.37 12.68
CA ASP A 450 -11.69 -8.91 13.36
C ASP A 450 -12.07 -8.45 14.76
N GLY A 451 -11.22 -8.74 15.73
CA GLY A 451 -11.44 -8.31 17.09
C GLY A 451 -10.15 -8.16 17.87
N GLY A 452 -10.18 -7.28 18.85
CA GLY A 452 -9.03 -7.05 19.70
C GLY A 452 -9.43 -6.42 21.03
N ALA A 453 -8.64 -6.72 22.06
CA ALA A 453 -8.74 -6.13 23.36
C ALA A 453 -7.35 -5.80 23.89
N GLY A 454 -7.18 -4.59 24.38
CA GLY A 454 -5.94 -4.10 24.96
C GLY A 454 -6.11 -3.73 26.43
N TRP A 455 -5.04 -3.89 27.16
CA TRP A 455 -4.86 -3.45 28.55
C TRP A 455 -3.52 -2.71 28.64
N GLU A 456 -3.25 -2.08 29.72
CA GLU A 456 -2.03 -1.25 29.89
C GLU A 456 -0.73 -1.90 29.42
N ARG A 457 -0.56 -3.21 29.66
CA ARG A 457 0.67 -3.92 29.36
C ARG A 457 0.55 -5.06 28.37
N TRP A 458 -0.64 -5.48 28.02
CA TRP A 458 -0.84 -6.58 27.10
C TRP A 458 -2.13 -6.41 26.30
N GLY A 459 -2.21 -7.07 25.21
CA GLY A 459 -3.40 -7.11 24.39
C GLY A 459 -3.41 -8.31 23.49
N VAL A 460 -4.58 -8.63 22.98
CA VAL A 460 -4.82 -9.72 22.05
C VAL A 460 -5.63 -9.21 20.87
N HIS A 461 -5.42 -9.82 19.71
CA HIS A 461 -6.22 -9.58 18.53
C HIS A 461 -6.36 -10.87 17.73
N GLY A 462 -7.36 -10.92 16.86
CA GLY A 462 -7.53 -12.03 15.96
C GLY A 462 -8.38 -11.63 14.76
N SER A 463 -8.20 -12.32 13.66
CA SER A 463 -8.99 -12.18 12.45
C SER A 463 -9.41 -13.55 11.92
N LEU A 464 -10.60 -13.60 11.37
CA LEU A 464 -11.12 -14.76 10.64
C LEU A 464 -11.66 -14.27 9.30
N VAL A 465 -11.13 -14.80 8.20
CA VAL A 465 -11.63 -14.56 6.85
C VAL A 465 -12.19 -15.86 6.29
N VAL A 466 -13.40 -15.80 5.74
CA VAL A 466 -14.08 -16.94 5.13
C VAL A 466 -14.46 -16.56 3.71
N ASN A 467 -13.83 -17.21 2.76
CA ASN A 467 -14.04 -17.01 1.32
C ASN A 467 -14.98 -18.11 0.79
N LEU A 468 -16.05 -17.72 0.11
CA LEU A 468 -17.10 -18.62 -0.40
C LEU A 468 -17.35 -18.36 -1.88
N GLY A 469 -17.87 -19.36 -2.59
CA GLY A 469 -18.36 -19.16 -3.96
C GLY A 469 -17.27 -19.06 -5.02
N TYR A 470 -16.15 -19.74 -4.79
CA TYR A 470 -15.19 -19.99 -5.87
C TYR A 470 -15.80 -20.90 -6.93
N ASP A 471 -15.36 -20.75 -8.17
CA ASP A 471 -15.72 -21.66 -9.23
C ASP A 471 -15.23 -23.09 -8.87
N PRO A 472 -16.12 -24.08 -8.80
CA PRO A 472 -15.74 -25.47 -8.48
C PRO A 472 -14.79 -26.11 -9.50
N ALA A 473 -14.63 -25.55 -10.70
CA ALA A 473 -13.60 -25.96 -11.66
C ALA A 473 -12.18 -25.54 -11.24
N GLN A 474 -12.06 -24.63 -10.30
CA GLN A 474 -10.79 -24.17 -9.72
C GLN A 474 -10.63 -24.83 -8.36
N ALA A 475 -9.60 -25.63 -8.21
CA ALA A 475 -9.37 -26.46 -7.00
C ALA A 475 -8.90 -25.62 -5.80
N TYR A 476 -9.70 -24.64 -5.37
CA TYR A 476 -9.41 -23.90 -4.15
C TYR A 476 -9.80 -24.68 -2.91
N THR A 477 -8.90 -24.75 -1.98
CA THR A 477 -9.23 -25.14 -0.62
C THR A 477 -9.95 -23.97 0.04
N LEU A 478 -11.26 -24.11 0.26
CA LEU A 478 -12.11 -23.16 1.00
C LEU A 478 -11.76 -23.14 2.49
N THR A 479 -10.48 -23.12 2.83
CA THR A 479 -10.06 -23.11 4.23
C THR A 479 -10.16 -21.69 4.76
N PRO A 480 -10.94 -21.45 5.83
CA PRO A 480 -10.97 -20.17 6.48
C PRO A 480 -9.56 -19.77 6.98
N GLU A 481 -9.24 -18.50 6.86
CA GLU A 481 -8.00 -17.93 7.38
C GLU A 481 -8.22 -17.47 8.80
N LEU A 482 -7.54 -18.08 9.75
CA LEU A 482 -7.57 -17.69 11.17
C LEU A 482 -6.20 -17.21 11.58
N SER A 483 -6.11 -15.95 11.99
CA SER A 483 -4.91 -15.35 12.56
C SER A 483 -5.19 -14.90 13.99
N LEU A 484 -4.25 -15.16 14.88
CA LEU A 484 -4.28 -14.73 16.27
C LEU A 484 -2.97 -14.05 16.63
N GLY A 485 -3.04 -13.00 17.42
CA GLY A 485 -1.86 -12.32 17.88
C GLY A 485 -2.05 -11.70 19.25
N GLY A 486 -0.94 -11.31 19.84
CA GLY A 486 -0.93 -10.62 21.11
C GLY A 486 0.37 -9.86 21.32
N PHE A 487 0.33 -8.91 22.23
CA PHE A 487 1.51 -8.16 22.62
C PHE A 487 1.67 -8.05 24.12
N PHE A 488 2.90 -7.87 24.54
CA PHE A 488 3.27 -7.55 25.91
C PHE A 488 4.22 -6.34 25.94
N GLN A 489 3.83 -5.28 26.63
CA GLN A 489 4.63 -4.08 26.83
C GLN A 489 5.61 -4.32 27.98
N ALA A 490 6.84 -4.71 27.65
CA ALA A 490 7.89 -5.02 28.64
C ALA A 490 8.39 -3.74 29.33
N SER A 491 8.50 -2.64 28.59
CA SER A 491 8.85 -1.30 29.11
C SER A 491 8.20 -0.22 28.26
N LYS A 492 8.37 1.06 28.57
CA LYS A 492 7.89 2.15 27.70
C LYS A 492 8.48 2.10 26.30
N ALA A 493 9.71 1.61 26.17
CA ALA A 493 10.42 1.55 24.91
C ALA A 493 10.32 0.19 24.21
N VAL A 494 9.96 -0.89 24.89
CA VAL A 494 10.03 -2.26 24.34
C VAL A 494 8.69 -2.96 24.43
N ARG A 495 8.20 -3.44 23.30
CA ARG A 495 7.01 -4.29 23.16
C ARG A 495 7.39 -5.60 22.51
N LEU A 496 6.93 -6.70 23.05
CA LEU A 496 7.03 -8.03 22.43
C LEU A 496 5.69 -8.35 21.77
N VAL A 497 5.72 -8.87 20.55
CA VAL A 497 4.53 -9.23 19.76
C VAL A 497 4.69 -10.69 19.32
N ALA A 498 3.65 -11.49 19.55
CA ALA A 498 3.55 -12.85 19.04
C ALA A 498 2.36 -12.94 18.11
N GLU A 499 2.53 -13.51 16.93
CA GLU A 499 1.52 -13.67 15.90
C GLU A 499 1.53 -15.11 15.39
N ALA A 500 0.36 -15.61 15.07
CA ALA A 500 0.18 -16.90 14.42
C ALA A 500 -0.88 -16.76 13.35
N GLU A 501 -0.57 -17.14 12.13
CA GLU A 501 -1.41 -17.01 10.94
C GLU A 501 -1.73 -18.39 10.37
N ASP A 502 -2.81 -18.47 9.61
CA ASP A 502 -3.25 -19.68 8.90
C ASP A 502 -3.45 -20.91 9.81
N LEU A 503 -3.90 -20.68 11.03
CA LEU A 503 -4.05 -21.72 12.06
C LEU A 503 -5.01 -22.86 11.67
N LEU A 504 -5.87 -22.68 10.68
CA LEU A 504 -6.84 -23.68 10.23
C LEU A 504 -6.35 -24.55 9.07
N VAL A 505 -5.22 -24.24 8.46
CA VAL A 505 -4.64 -25.02 7.35
C VAL A 505 -4.48 -26.51 7.66
N PRO A 506 -4.01 -26.95 8.85
CA PRO A 506 -3.91 -28.37 9.15
C PRO A 506 -5.24 -29.11 9.19
N LEU A 507 -6.34 -28.41 9.45
CA LEU A 507 -7.68 -29.00 9.47
C LEU A 507 -8.23 -29.22 8.06
N ALA A 508 -7.67 -28.55 7.04
CA ALA A 508 -8.08 -28.68 5.65
C ALA A 508 -7.53 -29.93 4.95
N GLY A 509 -6.55 -30.59 5.55
CA GLY A 509 -5.93 -31.80 4.99
C GLY A 509 -4.93 -31.58 3.85
N GLY A 510 -4.50 -30.34 3.63
CA GLY A 510 -3.50 -29.98 2.62
C GLY A 510 -3.12 -28.51 2.68
N PRO A 511 -2.08 -28.07 1.95
CA PRO A 511 -1.73 -26.66 1.85
C PRO A 511 -2.87 -25.88 1.20
N ARG A 512 -3.01 -24.61 1.59
CA ARG A 512 -3.91 -23.68 0.91
C ARG A 512 -3.29 -23.24 -0.41
N LEU A 513 -4.10 -23.16 -1.45
CA LEU A 513 -3.66 -22.67 -2.75
C LEU A 513 -3.93 -21.16 -2.83
N ASP A 514 -2.94 -20.41 -3.29
CA ASP A 514 -3.11 -19.02 -3.71
C ASP A 514 -3.74 -19.00 -5.10
N TRP A 515 -3.01 -19.50 -6.09
CA TRP A 515 -3.50 -19.79 -7.44
C TRP A 515 -3.07 -21.23 -7.78
N ASP A 516 -4.01 -22.13 -8.05
CA ASP A 516 -3.66 -23.52 -8.39
C ASP A 516 -2.66 -23.58 -9.56
N PRO A 517 -1.46 -24.21 -9.44
CA PRO A 517 -1.00 -25.07 -8.34
C PRO A 517 -0.12 -24.37 -7.28
N PHE A 518 -0.03 -23.04 -7.27
CA PHE A 518 0.80 -22.32 -6.32
C PHE A 518 0.22 -22.34 -4.90
N VAL A 519 1.04 -22.73 -3.95
CA VAL A 519 0.64 -22.83 -2.54
C VAL A 519 1.02 -21.59 -1.76
N GLU A 520 0.19 -21.26 -0.78
CA GLU A 520 0.46 -20.23 0.21
C GLU A 520 1.43 -20.73 1.30
N PRO A 521 2.01 -19.81 2.10
CA PRO A 521 2.96 -20.18 3.15
C PRO A 521 2.46 -21.25 4.12
N GLY A 522 1.15 -21.28 4.45
CA GLY A 522 0.59 -22.14 5.47
C GLY A 522 0.75 -21.56 6.88
N ILE A 523 0.75 -22.42 7.92
CA ILE A 523 0.85 -21.94 9.32
C ILE A 523 2.15 -21.21 9.54
N ARG A 524 2.02 -19.94 9.94
CA ARG A 524 3.16 -19.09 10.28
C ARG A 524 3.04 -18.60 11.73
N ALA A 525 4.07 -18.84 12.52
CA ALA A 525 4.18 -18.29 13.86
C ALA A 525 5.41 -17.37 13.92
N THR A 526 5.23 -16.16 14.43
CA THR A 526 6.28 -15.13 14.48
C THR A 526 6.33 -14.49 15.85
N LEU A 527 7.53 -14.25 16.34
CA LEU A 527 7.81 -13.48 17.54
C LEU A 527 8.61 -12.24 17.13
N LYS A 528 8.14 -11.05 17.50
CA LYS A 528 8.76 -9.77 17.17
C LYS A 528 9.06 -8.96 18.43
N ALA A 529 10.12 -8.19 18.39
CA ALA A 529 10.44 -7.17 19.38
C ALA A 529 10.39 -5.79 18.72
N GLN A 530 9.52 -4.91 19.22
CA GLN A 530 9.40 -3.52 18.79
C GLN A 530 10.12 -2.63 19.79
N ILE A 531 10.98 -1.74 19.33
CA ILE A 531 11.78 -0.81 20.14
C ILE A 531 11.49 0.61 19.67
N ASN A 532 10.99 1.45 20.56
CA ASN A 532 10.73 2.88 20.32
C ASN A 532 11.85 3.70 21.01
N LEU A 533 12.57 4.50 20.23
CA LEU A 533 13.70 5.32 20.69
C LEU A 533 13.44 6.81 20.56
#